data_ac223c7380b85202d756cccda5c35d32
#
_entry.id   ac223c7380b85202d756cccda5c35d32
#
_cell.length_a   1.000
_cell.length_b   1.000
_cell.length_c   1.000
_cell.angle_alpha   90.00
_cell.angle_beta   90.00
_cell.angle_gamma   90.00
#
_symmetry.space_group_name_H-M   'P 1'
#
loop_
_entity.id
_entity.type
_entity.pdbx_description
1 polymer ?
#
loop_
_entity_poly.entity_id
_entity_poly.type
_entity_poly.pdbx_seq_one_letter_code
_entity_poly.pdbx_strand_id
1 'polypeptide(L)'
;SAIAVANKGAHQKISSFHDRPMSHVICTNCGQCVNRCPTGALIEKTYIDQVWDAIYDPDKYVIVQTAPAVRVALGEDLGYDPGERVTGKMVNALRQIGFDSVLDTDFSADLTIMEEGTELLTRLKKALVDKDSSMKFPMFTSCSPGWIKFIEHKYPEFLPNLSTCKSPQQMFGALAKTFYADKKKVDPSKVVSVSIMPCTAKKYEADRPEMRASGYKDIDFVLTTRELAVMIKQAGIDFSNLESANYDSIMGDSTGAAVIFGATGGVMEAALRTAYEIVTGREVPFANLNITPVRGLEGVKEATVKIEGCTDDWKFLEGAELKVAIAHGLVNANTIMAEVREGKSPYHFVEIMACPGGCIGGGGQPIPTSKEIRQNRIDAIYSEDEHMVLRKSHDNPDVIALYKEF
;
A
#
# COMPACT_ATOMS: atom_id res chain seq x y z
N SER A 1 5.03 18.39 -13.90
CA SER A 1 5.57 17.11 -14.39
C SER A 1 7.08 17.08 -14.23
N ALA A 2 7.64 15.90 -13.90
CA ALA A 2 9.09 15.70 -13.83
C ALA A 2 9.74 15.59 -15.23
N ILE A 3 8.94 15.14 -16.21
CA ILE A 3 9.33 15.06 -17.63
C ILE A 3 8.31 15.80 -18.50
N ALA A 4 8.76 16.35 -19.60
CA ALA A 4 7.95 17.09 -20.57
C ALA A 4 8.58 17.02 -21.98
N VAL A 5 7.84 17.49 -22.96
CA VAL A 5 8.38 17.71 -24.31
C VAL A 5 9.35 18.88 -24.27
N ALA A 6 10.58 18.65 -24.68
CA ALA A 6 11.63 19.65 -24.82
C ALA A 6 11.99 19.83 -26.30
N ASN A 7 12.46 21.05 -26.67
CA ASN A 7 12.82 21.46 -28.01
C ASN A 7 11.65 21.46 -29.01
N LYS A 8 11.93 21.70 -30.30
CA LYS A 8 10.96 21.78 -31.40
C LYS A 8 11.49 21.11 -32.66
N GLY A 9 10.61 20.76 -33.57
CA GLY A 9 10.95 20.16 -34.88
C GLY A 9 11.71 18.83 -34.72
N ALA A 10 12.72 18.61 -35.54
CA ALA A 10 13.52 17.39 -35.55
C ALA A 10 14.34 17.17 -34.27
N HIS A 11 14.48 18.16 -33.41
CA HIS A 11 15.17 18.09 -32.12
C HIS A 11 14.23 17.86 -30.95
N GLN A 12 12.93 17.65 -31.19
CA GLN A 12 11.94 17.40 -30.15
C GLN A 12 12.27 16.08 -29.42
N LYS A 13 12.28 16.14 -28.10
CA LYS A 13 12.51 14.95 -27.23
C LYS A 13 11.67 15.03 -25.96
N ILE A 14 11.47 13.90 -25.33
CA ILE A 14 10.97 13.83 -23.96
C ILE A 14 12.17 13.94 -23.02
N SER A 15 12.14 14.89 -22.10
CA SER A 15 13.24 15.13 -21.19
C SER A 15 12.78 15.64 -19.84
N SER A 16 13.66 15.51 -18.85
CA SER A 16 13.55 16.20 -17.57
C SER A 16 13.95 17.70 -17.74
N PHE A 17 13.72 18.50 -16.71
CA PHE A 17 14.10 19.90 -16.71
C PHE A 17 15.62 20.05 -16.91
N HIS A 18 16.02 20.71 -18.01
CA HIS A 18 17.42 20.88 -18.42
C HIS A 18 18.23 19.58 -18.53
N ASP A 19 17.60 18.50 -18.94
CA ASP A 19 18.23 17.17 -19.05
C ASP A 19 18.87 16.67 -17.74
N ARG A 20 18.43 17.17 -16.59
CA ARG A 20 18.93 16.73 -15.29
C ARG A 20 18.51 15.30 -14.97
N PRO A 21 19.31 14.53 -14.23
CA PRO A 21 18.90 13.23 -13.72
C PRO A 21 17.53 13.30 -12.98
N MET A 22 16.74 12.24 -13.05
CA MET A 22 15.42 12.18 -12.41
C MET A 22 15.48 12.36 -10.88
N SER A 23 16.63 12.06 -10.28
CA SER A 23 16.90 12.32 -8.85
C SER A 23 17.04 13.81 -8.50
N HIS A 24 17.27 14.68 -9.50
CA HIS A 24 17.48 16.12 -9.32
C HIS A 24 16.27 16.97 -9.75
N VAL A 25 15.17 16.34 -10.09
CA VAL A 25 13.92 17.00 -10.45
C VAL A 25 12.79 16.58 -9.50
N ILE A 26 11.68 17.32 -9.51
CA ILE A 26 10.50 17.00 -8.69
C ILE A 26 9.82 15.75 -9.26
N CYS A 27 10.42 14.59 -8.98
CA CYS A 27 9.92 13.27 -9.34
C CYS A 27 9.48 12.53 -8.09
N THR A 28 8.27 11.99 -8.11
CA THR A 28 7.70 11.21 -7.00
C THR A 28 7.97 9.70 -7.11
N ASN A 29 8.74 9.29 -8.10
CA ASN A 29 9.10 7.90 -8.41
C ASN A 29 7.88 6.98 -8.65
N CYS A 30 6.72 7.53 -8.98
CA CYS A 30 5.45 6.78 -9.12
C CYS A 30 5.38 5.83 -10.31
N GLY A 31 6.32 5.89 -11.28
CA GLY A 31 6.38 5.00 -12.45
C GLY A 31 5.30 5.22 -13.50
N GLN A 32 4.42 6.22 -13.37
CA GLN A 32 3.35 6.44 -14.35
C GLN A 32 3.89 6.82 -15.74
N CYS A 33 5.09 7.35 -15.83
CA CYS A 33 5.79 7.60 -17.10
C CYS A 33 6.20 6.29 -17.80
N VAL A 34 6.57 5.24 -17.04
CA VAL A 34 6.86 3.90 -17.59
C VAL A 34 5.58 3.33 -18.21
N ASN A 35 4.46 3.38 -17.49
CA ASN A 35 3.17 2.87 -17.97
C ASN A 35 2.64 3.60 -19.23
N ARG A 36 3.18 4.77 -19.56
CA ARG A 36 2.76 5.59 -20.69
C ARG A 36 3.77 5.67 -21.82
N CYS A 37 4.96 5.09 -21.63
CA CYS A 37 6.02 5.11 -22.64
C CYS A 37 5.73 4.11 -23.77
N PRO A 38 5.40 4.58 -25.00
CA PRO A 38 5.01 3.68 -26.07
C PRO A 38 6.20 2.91 -26.69
N THR A 39 7.42 3.37 -26.40
CA THR A 39 8.66 2.84 -26.98
C THR A 39 9.47 1.99 -26.01
N GLY A 40 9.04 1.88 -24.72
CA GLY A 40 9.81 1.20 -23.69
C GLY A 40 11.13 1.88 -23.31
N ALA A 41 11.32 3.16 -23.70
CA ALA A 41 12.54 3.90 -23.37
C ALA A 41 12.66 4.27 -21.89
N LEU A 42 11.54 4.29 -21.18
CA LEU A 42 11.48 4.52 -19.73
C LEU A 42 11.21 3.15 -19.06
N ILE A 43 12.13 2.73 -18.23
CA ILE A 43 12.03 1.48 -17.46
C ILE A 43 12.28 1.77 -15.98
N GLU A 44 11.83 0.89 -15.11
CA GLU A 44 12.20 0.86 -13.71
C GLU A 44 13.61 0.29 -13.51
N LYS A 45 14.28 0.71 -12.44
CA LYS A 45 15.52 0.04 -11.99
C LYS A 45 15.16 -1.36 -11.50
N THR A 46 15.72 -2.38 -12.15
CA THR A 46 15.50 -3.78 -11.76
C THR A 46 16.41 -4.22 -10.61
N TYR A 47 15.93 -5.19 -9.82
CA TYR A 47 16.68 -5.91 -8.80
C TYR A 47 16.58 -7.43 -8.99
N ILE A 48 16.15 -7.90 -10.15
CA ILE A 48 15.97 -9.34 -10.45
C ILE A 48 17.25 -10.12 -10.19
N ASP A 49 18.39 -9.65 -10.73
CA ASP A 49 19.66 -10.34 -10.59
C ASP A 49 20.09 -10.45 -9.12
N GLN A 50 19.96 -9.36 -8.35
CA GLN A 50 20.30 -9.35 -6.93
C GLN A 50 19.40 -10.27 -6.10
N VAL A 51 18.14 -10.41 -6.49
CA VAL A 51 17.23 -11.35 -5.84
C VAL A 51 17.58 -12.79 -6.17
N TRP A 52 17.95 -13.08 -7.44
CA TRP A 52 18.49 -14.40 -7.80
C TRP A 52 19.78 -14.72 -7.04
N ASP A 53 20.71 -13.77 -6.96
CA ASP A 53 21.95 -13.95 -6.19
C ASP A 53 21.66 -14.27 -4.72
N ALA A 54 20.67 -13.61 -4.12
CA ALA A 54 20.28 -13.87 -2.73
C ALA A 54 19.64 -15.25 -2.55
N ILE A 55 18.81 -15.70 -3.50
CA ILE A 55 18.14 -17.02 -3.46
C ILE A 55 19.16 -18.14 -3.59
N TYR A 56 20.20 -17.94 -4.40
CA TYR A 56 21.25 -18.97 -4.59
C TYR A 56 22.36 -18.94 -3.53
N ASP A 57 22.37 -17.94 -2.65
CA ASP A 57 23.33 -17.85 -1.55
C ASP A 57 22.86 -18.73 -0.37
N PRO A 58 23.55 -19.87 -0.08
CA PRO A 58 23.12 -20.79 0.97
C PRO A 58 23.23 -20.20 2.39
N ASP A 59 23.93 -19.09 2.57
CA ASP A 59 24.06 -18.38 3.84
C ASP A 59 22.94 -17.39 4.11
N LYS A 60 22.00 -17.20 3.17
CA LYS A 60 20.86 -16.29 3.27
C LYS A 60 19.57 -17.06 3.54
N TYR A 61 18.65 -16.35 4.20
CA TYR A 61 17.27 -16.77 4.37
C TYR A 61 16.38 -15.73 3.70
N VAL A 62 15.83 -16.07 2.54
CA VAL A 62 15.15 -15.11 1.66
C VAL A 62 13.65 -15.18 1.86
N ILE A 63 13.09 -14.10 2.41
CA ILE A 63 11.65 -13.95 2.68
C ILE A 63 11.06 -13.06 1.59
N VAL A 64 9.88 -13.43 1.09
CA VAL A 64 9.12 -12.59 0.17
C VAL A 64 7.74 -12.25 0.72
N GLN A 65 7.33 -10.98 0.57
CA GLN A 65 5.98 -10.49 0.81
C GLN A 65 5.35 -10.02 -0.49
N THR A 66 4.03 -10.20 -0.65
CA THR A 66 3.30 -9.75 -1.83
C THR A 66 2.19 -8.77 -1.47
N ALA A 67 2.12 -7.64 -2.18
CA ALA A 67 1.07 -6.64 -1.96
C ALA A 67 -0.30 -7.09 -2.51
N PRO A 68 -1.42 -6.61 -1.93
CA PRO A 68 -2.76 -7.05 -2.31
C PRO A 68 -3.06 -6.88 -3.80
N ALA A 69 -2.63 -5.78 -4.43
CA ALA A 69 -2.90 -5.52 -5.83
C ALA A 69 -2.07 -6.38 -6.83
N VAL A 70 -1.10 -7.15 -6.36
CA VAL A 70 -0.30 -8.04 -7.23
C VAL A 70 -1.13 -9.24 -7.67
N ARG A 71 -1.90 -9.84 -6.75
CA ARG A 71 -2.72 -11.05 -6.97
C ARG A 71 -3.80 -10.91 -8.04
N VAL A 72 -4.24 -9.69 -8.34
CA VAL A 72 -5.29 -9.39 -9.33
C VAL A 72 -4.74 -8.82 -10.64
N ALA A 73 -3.42 -8.73 -10.79
CA ALA A 73 -2.78 -8.16 -11.98
C ALA A 73 -1.65 -9.02 -12.55
N LEU A 74 -0.96 -9.82 -11.73
CA LEU A 74 0.17 -10.65 -12.18
C LEU A 74 -0.18 -11.56 -13.36
N GLY A 75 -1.41 -12.09 -13.36
CA GLY A 75 -1.90 -12.99 -14.41
C GLY A 75 -1.85 -12.38 -15.81
N GLU A 76 -2.02 -11.05 -15.93
CA GLU A 76 -2.06 -10.36 -17.23
C GLU A 76 -0.75 -10.56 -18.04
N ASP A 77 0.42 -10.55 -17.38
CA ASP A 77 1.71 -10.81 -18.02
C ASP A 77 1.98 -12.32 -18.26
N LEU A 78 1.06 -13.18 -17.78
CA LEU A 78 1.15 -14.65 -17.84
C LEU A 78 -0.01 -15.27 -18.62
N GLY A 79 -0.77 -14.46 -19.38
CA GLY A 79 -1.82 -14.91 -20.30
C GLY A 79 -3.23 -14.99 -19.74
N TYR A 80 -3.48 -14.40 -18.58
CA TYR A 80 -4.81 -14.31 -17.97
C TYR A 80 -5.48 -12.96 -18.27
N ASP A 81 -6.79 -12.91 -18.12
CA ASP A 81 -7.55 -11.68 -18.28
C ASP A 81 -7.32 -10.69 -17.12
N PRO A 82 -7.46 -9.38 -17.39
CA PRO A 82 -7.33 -8.37 -16.33
C PRO A 82 -8.34 -8.57 -15.19
N GLY A 83 -7.83 -8.60 -13.96
CA GLY A 83 -8.63 -8.81 -12.75
C GLY A 83 -8.81 -10.28 -12.38
N GLU A 84 -8.22 -11.22 -13.11
CA GLU A 84 -8.25 -12.62 -12.71
C GLU A 84 -7.35 -12.85 -11.48
N ARG A 85 -7.90 -13.49 -10.45
CA ARG A 85 -7.22 -13.72 -9.18
C ARG A 85 -6.28 -14.92 -9.28
N VAL A 86 -5.00 -14.70 -9.04
CA VAL A 86 -3.96 -15.74 -9.13
C VAL A 86 -3.21 -15.97 -7.82
N THR A 87 -3.80 -15.61 -6.67
CA THR A 87 -3.17 -15.64 -5.34
C THR A 87 -2.45 -16.95 -5.06
N GLY A 88 -3.15 -18.08 -5.10
CA GLY A 88 -2.55 -19.37 -4.76
C GLY A 88 -1.49 -19.85 -5.76
N LYS A 89 -1.67 -19.58 -7.06
CA LYS A 89 -0.67 -19.87 -8.09
C LYS A 89 0.57 -18.99 -7.94
N MET A 90 0.39 -17.72 -7.58
CA MET A 90 1.48 -16.79 -7.28
C MET A 90 2.33 -17.30 -6.11
N VAL A 91 1.69 -17.73 -5.02
CA VAL A 91 2.38 -18.30 -3.85
C VAL A 91 3.18 -19.54 -4.23
N ASN A 92 2.58 -20.45 -5.02
CA ASN A 92 3.29 -21.64 -5.49
C ASN A 92 4.47 -21.28 -6.39
N ALA A 93 4.30 -20.33 -7.31
CA ALA A 93 5.38 -19.86 -8.18
C ALA A 93 6.57 -19.31 -7.39
N LEU A 94 6.29 -18.50 -6.36
CA LEU A 94 7.33 -17.94 -5.48
C LEU A 94 8.11 -19.04 -4.74
N ARG A 95 7.43 -20.09 -4.27
CA ARG A 95 8.10 -21.25 -3.68
C ARG A 95 8.97 -22.01 -4.70
N GLN A 96 8.49 -22.19 -5.92
CA GLN A 96 9.28 -22.84 -6.98
C GLN A 96 10.48 -21.99 -7.44
N ILE A 97 10.39 -20.67 -7.36
CA ILE A 97 11.52 -19.75 -7.58
C ILE A 97 12.62 -19.98 -6.52
N GLY A 98 12.25 -20.39 -5.31
CA GLY A 98 13.20 -20.75 -4.26
C GLY A 98 13.22 -19.80 -3.04
N PHE A 99 12.18 -19.00 -2.84
CA PHE A 99 12.05 -18.24 -1.60
C PHE A 99 11.83 -19.18 -0.41
N ASP A 100 12.55 -18.94 0.70
CA ASP A 100 12.46 -19.75 1.92
C ASP A 100 11.12 -19.55 2.65
N SER A 101 10.53 -18.36 2.53
CA SER A 101 9.21 -18.07 3.09
C SER A 101 8.44 -17.12 2.18
N VAL A 102 7.17 -17.46 1.95
CA VAL A 102 6.23 -16.68 1.13
C VAL A 102 5.09 -16.19 2.00
N LEU A 103 5.06 -14.90 2.24
CA LEU A 103 4.21 -14.23 3.23
C LEU A 103 3.35 -13.15 2.57
N ASP A 104 2.36 -12.64 3.30
CA ASP A 104 1.41 -11.65 2.78
C ASP A 104 1.63 -10.26 3.41
N THR A 105 1.78 -9.23 2.58
CA THR A 105 1.79 -7.84 3.04
C THR A 105 0.47 -7.45 3.71
N ASP A 106 -0.61 -8.19 3.44
CA ASP A 106 -1.93 -7.93 3.99
C ASP A 106 -1.94 -8.09 5.52
N PHE A 107 -1.12 -8.97 6.10
CA PHE A 107 -0.88 -9.01 7.55
C PHE A 107 -0.47 -7.62 8.08
N SER A 108 0.49 -6.99 7.44
CA SER A 108 0.98 -5.67 7.88
C SER A 108 0.06 -4.52 7.46
N ALA A 109 -0.83 -4.73 6.48
CA ALA A 109 -1.92 -3.80 6.19
C ALA A 109 -2.95 -3.79 7.33
N ASP A 110 -3.33 -4.96 7.86
CA ASP A 110 -4.16 -5.06 9.05
C ASP A 110 -3.50 -4.40 10.26
N LEU A 111 -2.20 -4.65 10.48
CA LEU A 111 -1.43 -3.97 11.53
C LEU A 111 -1.44 -2.44 11.33
N THR A 112 -1.30 -1.96 10.09
CA THR A 112 -1.35 -0.52 9.80
C THR A 112 -2.70 0.09 10.20
N ILE A 113 -3.81 -0.60 9.97
CA ILE A 113 -5.13 -0.13 10.41
C ILE A 113 -5.23 -0.03 11.93
N MET A 114 -4.67 -1.00 12.65
CA MET A 114 -4.67 -0.96 14.12
C MET A 114 -3.87 0.25 14.63
N GLU A 115 -2.70 0.49 14.08
CA GLU A 115 -1.82 1.59 14.50
C GLU A 115 -2.35 2.96 14.02
N GLU A 116 -2.67 3.10 12.73
CA GLU A 116 -3.12 4.38 12.15
C GLU A 116 -4.51 4.78 12.65
N GLY A 117 -5.40 3.80 12.83
CA GLY A 117 -6.72 4.01 13.44
C GLY A 117 -6.60 4.46 14.90
N THR A 118 -5.72 3.83 15.68
CA THR A 118 -5.43 4.21 17.07
C THR A 118 -4.83 5.62 17.13
N GLU A 119 -3.93 5.96 16.20
CA GLU A 119 -3.37 7.31 16.10
C GLU A 119 -4.47 8.35 15.83
N LEU A 120 -5.38 8.10 14.87
CA LEU A 120 -6.49 9.00 14.57
C LEU A 120 -7.38 9.22 15.79
N LEU A 121 -7.80 8.15 16.44
CA LEU A 121 -8.66 8.23 17.65
C LEU A 121 -7.95 8.97 18.79
N THR A 122 -6.64 8.75 18.96
CA THR A 122 -5.83 9.46 19.95
C THR A 122 -5.73 10.96 19.63
N ARG A 123 -5.51 11.34 18.38
CA ARG A 123 -5.49 12.74 17.94
C ARG A 123 -6.84 13.42 18.19
N LEU A 124 -7.95 12.73 17.88
CA LEU A 124 -9.31 13.24 18.15
C LEU A 124 -9.55 13.43 19.66
N LYS A 125 -9.15 12.47 20.51
CA LYS A 125 -9.28 12.58 21.96
C LYS A 125 -8.50 13.78 22.49
N LYS A 126 -7.25 13.93 22.12
CA LYS A 126 -6.41 15.07 22.52
C LYS A 126 -7.02 16.41 22.09
N ALA A 127 -7.54 16.49 20.85
CA ALA A 127 -8.14 17.73 20.36
C ALA A 127 -9.48 18.07 21.06
N LEU A 128 -10.35 17.07 21.25
CA LEU A 128 -11.72 17.31 21.75
C LEU A 128 -11.81 17.33 23.27
N VAL A 129 -11.10 16.43 23.96
CA VAL A 129 -11.13 16.28 25.41
C VAL A 129 -10.06 17.15 26.08
N ASP A 130 -8.80 16.97 25.67
CA ASP A 130 -7.66 17.66 26.27
C ASP A 130 -7.50 19.09 25.73
N LYS A 131 -8.22 19.43 24.65
CA LYS A 131 -8.17 20.72 23.95
C LYS A 131 -6.76 21.10 23.51
N ASP A 132 -5.97 20.09 23.14
CA ASP A 132 -4.61 20.26 22.66
C ASP A 132 -4.60 20.86 21.26
N SER A 133 -4.28 22.15 21.18
CA SER A 133 -4.21 22.90 19.91
C SER A 133 -3.00 22.51 19.04
N SER A 134 -2.09 21.68 19.54
CA SER A 134 -0.96 21.19 18.75
C SER A 134 -1.37 20.11 17.76
N MET A 135 -2.52 19.44 17.98
CA MET A 135 -3.04 18.42 17.08
C MET A 135 -3.37 18.99 15.72
N LYS A 136 -2.85 18.35 14.67
CA LYS A 136 -3.02 18.80 13.27
C LYS A 136 -4.06 17.94 12.56
N PHE A 137 -5.00 18.62 11.91
CA PHE A 137 -6.02 18.04 11.03
C PHE A 137 -6.03 18.75 9.67
N PRO A 138 -6.43 18.03 8.59
CA PRO A 138 -6.70 16.58 8.58
C PRO A 138 -5.45 15.76 8.87
N MET A 139 -5.61 14.54 9.41
CA MET A 139 -4.58 13.53 9.38
C MET A 139 -4.57 12.89 7.99
N PHE A 140 -3.38 12.73 7.39
CA PHE A 140 -3.21 12.07 6.09
C PHE A 140 -2.63 10.68 6.26
N THR A 141 -3.07 9.72 5.43
CA THR A 141 -2.43 8.41 5.35
C THR A 141 -0.98 8.52 4.88
N SER A 142 -0.10 7.61 5.32
CA SER A 142 1.33 7.62 5.03
C SER A 142 1.82 6.43 4.19
N CYS A 143 0.94 5.51 3.80
CA CYS A 143 1.32 4.27 3.12
C CYS A 143 1.75 4.41 1.66
N SER A 144 1.49 5.56 0.99
CA SER A 144 1.80 5.80 -0.42
C SER A 144 3.08 6.63 -0.60
N PRO A 145 4.25 6.03 -0.93
CA PRO A 145 5.52 6.74 -0.97
C PRO A 145 5.60 7.82 -2.07
N GLY A 146 4.84 7.67 -3.14
CA GLY A 146 4.73 8.73 -4.15
C GLY A 146 3.99 9.96 -3.63
N TRP A 147 3.02 9.77 -2.74
CA TRP A 147 2.36 10.86 -2.02
C TRP A 147 3.30 11.49 -0.99
N ILE A 148 4.00 10.69 -0.18
CA ILE A 148 4.97 11.20 0.79
C ILE A 148 6.00 12.11 0.10
N LYS A 149 6.58 11.64 -1.00
CA LYS A 149 7.54 12.44 -1.75
C LYS A 149 6.92 13.70 -2.36
N PHE A 150 5.65 13.66 -2.74
CA PHE A 150 4.93 14.83 -3.25
C PHE A 150 4.72 15.90 -2.17
N ILE A 151 4.27 15.52 -0.97
CA ILE A 151 4.06 16.45 0.13
C ILE A 151 5.39 17.03 0.62
N GLU A 152 6.45 16.23 0.71
CA GLU A 152 7.81 16.69 1.02
C GLU A 152 8.30 17.79 0.08
N HIS A 153 8.01 17.65 -1.21
CA HIS A 153 8.45 18.61 -2.22
C HIS A 153 7.58 19.86 -2.30
N LYS A 154 6.27 19.73 -2.15
CA LYS A 154 5.33 20.79 -2.52
C LYS A 154 4.63 21.42 -1.32
N TYR A 155 4.50 20.71 -0.24
CA TYR A 155 3.73 21.08 0.95
C TYR A 155 4.43 20.70 2.26
N PRO A 156 5.75 21.00 2.43
CA PRO A 156 6.51 20.53 3.58
C PRO A 156 5.97 21.03 4.91
N GLU A 157 5.23 22.13 4.91
CA GLU A 157 4.57 22.68 6.10
C GLU A 157 3.48 21.76 6.68
N PHE A 158 2.97 20.80 5.88
CA PHE A 158 1.95 19.84 6.29
C PHE A 158 2.50 18.45 6.63
N LEU A 159 3.80 18.27 6.70
CA LEU A 159 4.40 17.01 7.16
C LEU A 159 3.90 16.56 8.55
N PRO A 160 3.65 17.48 9.52
CA PRO A 160 3.08 17.09 10.81
C PRO A 160 1.64 16.55 10.75
N ASN A 161 0.97 16.72 9.61
CA ASN A 161 -0.37 16.18 9.38
C ASN A 161 -0.36 14.71 8.94
N LEU A 162 0.79 14.20 8.48
CA LEU A 162 0.91 12.79 8.10
C LEU A 162 0.69 11.88 9.33
N SER A 163 0.16 10.70 9.08
CA SER A 163 0.25 9.59 10.03
C SER A 163 1.72 9.27 10.30
N THR A 164 2.04 8.95 11.55
CA THR A 164 3.40 8.55 11.96
C THR A 164 3.71 7.10 11.64
N CYS A 165 2.71 6.35 11.18
CA CYS A 165 2.84 4.96 10.81
C CYS A 165 3.74 4.76 9.59
N LYS A 166 4.58 3.73 9.62
CA LYS A 166 5.24 3.23 8.41
C LYS A 166 4.21 2.61 7.47
N SER A 167 4.55 2.51 6.18
CA SER A 167 3.71 1.75 5.25
C SER A 167 3.69 0.25 5.59
N PRO A 168 2.64 -0.51 5.17
CA PRO A 168 2.59 -1.96 5.35
C PRO A 168 3.88 -2.67 4.91
N GLN A 169 4.47 -2.27 3.77
CA GLN A 169 5.75 -2.81 3.32
C GLN A 169 6.84 -2.68 4.39
N GLN A 170 6.97 -1.50 5.00
CA GLN A 170 8.05 -1.22 5.95
C GLN A 170 7.75 -1.77 7.35
N MET A 171 6.48 -1.82 7.77
CA MET A 171 6.08 -2.53 8.98
C MET A 171 6.42 -4.02 8.86
N PHE A 172 6.07 -4.63 7.73
CA PHE A 172 6.43 -6.01 7.44
C PHE A 172 7.94 -6.24 7.53
N GLY A 173 8.73 -5.40 6.84
CA GLY A 173 10.19 -5.56 6.80
C GLY A 173 10.86 -5.45 8.17
N ALA A 174 10.38 -4.52 9.00
CA ALA A 174 10.85 -4.40 10.37
C ALA A 174 10.56 -5.66 11.18
N LEU A 175 9.34 -6.20 11.09
CA LEU A 175 8.93 -7.42 11.77
C LEU A 175 9.59 -8.68 11.20
N ALA A 176 9.86 -8.73 9.91
CA ALA A 176 10.55 -9.86 9.28
C ALA A 176 11.96 -10.07 9.86
N LYS A 177 12.67 -8.98 10.17
CA LYS A 177 14.03 -9.02 10.75
C LYS A 177 14.07 -8.93 12.27
N THR A 178 12.92 -8.89 12.94
CA THR A 178 12.82 -8.91 14.41
C THR A 178 11.95 -10.09 14.86
N PHE A 179 10.65 -9.90 14.95
CA PHE A 179 9.68 -10.89 15.41
C PHE A 179 9.74 -12.22 14.62
N TYR A 180 9.69 -12.16 13.28
CA TYR A 180 9.68 -13.36 12.45
C TYR A 180 11.02 -14.11 12.52
N ALA A 181 12.14 -13.39 12.44
CA ALA A 181 13.48 -13.99 12.55
C ALA A 181 13.67 -14.70 13.90
N ASP A 182 13.18 -14.09 15.01
CA ASP A 182 13.21 -14.73 16.32
C ASP A 182 12.35 -16.01 16.37
N LYS A 183 11.13 -15.95 15.86
CA LYS A 183 10.23 -17.12 15.79
C LYS A 183 10.79 -18.27 14.97
N LYS A 184 11.44 -17.97 13.86
CA LYS A 184 12.09 -18.95 12.98
C LYS A 184 13.49 -19.34 13.42
N LYS A 185 14.05 -18.65 14.46
CA LYS A 185 15.42 -18.85 14.96
C LYS A 185 16.47 -18.67 13.88
N VAL A 186 16.25 -17.66 13.03
CA VAL A 186 17.17 -17.24 11.98
C VAL A 186 17.91 -15.98 12.44
N ASP A 187 19.22 -15.91 12.17
CA ASP A 187 19.98 -14.69 12.41
C ASP A 187 19.45 -13.55 11.54
N PRO A 188 18.98 -12.42 12.13
CA PRO A 188 18.45 -11.29 11.37
C PRO A 188 19.41 -10.74 10.30
N SER A 189 20.73 -10.86 10.51
CA SER A 189 21.74 -10.42 9.54
C SER A 189 21.78 -11.28 8.26
N LYS A 190 21.23 -12.49 8.32
CA LYS A 190 21.12 -13.42 7.20
C LYS A 190 19.78 -13.31 6.46
N VAL A 191 18.80 -12.64 7.07
CA VAL A 191 17.50 -12.44 6.45
C VAL A 191 17.58 -11.42 5.32
N VAL A 192 17.17 -11.84 4.13
CA VAL A 192 16.95 -10.96 2.97
C VAL A 192 15.46 -10.80 2.77
N SER A 193 14.94 -9.58 2.98
CA SER A 193 13.52 -9.26 2.82
C SER A 193 13.27 -8.69 1.43
N VAL A 194 12.45 -9.41 0.65
CA VAL A 194 12.04 -9.03 -0.71
C VAL A 194 10.56 -8.67 -0.71
N SER A 195 10.20 -7.58 -1.38
CA SER A 195 8.81 -7.16 -1.54
C SER A 195 8.39 -7.22 -3.00
N ILE A 196 7.25 -7.84 -3.29
CA ILE A 196 6.61 -7.77 -4.61
C ILE A 196 5.51 -6.71 -4.54
N MET A 197 5.69 -5.62 -5.29
CA MET A 197 4.86 -4.42 -5.17
C MET A 197 4.33 -3.93 -6.52
N PRO A 198 3.10 -3.41 -6.59
CA PRO A 198 2.57 -2.79 -7.81
C PRO A 198 3.19 -1.41 -8.11
N CYS A 199 4.23 -1.02 -7.36
CA CYS A 199 4.65 0.35 -7.21
C CYS A 199 6.16 0.51 -7.34
N THR A 200 6.63 1.36 -8.25
CA THR A 200 8.06 1.68 -8.39
C THR A 200 8.57 2.60 -7.27
N ALA A 201 7.70 3.43 -6.67
CA ALA A 201 8.07 4.30 -5.55
C ALA A 201 8.41 3.52 -4.28
N LYS A 202 7.95 2.27 -4.14
CA LYS A 202 8.31 1.37 -3.04
C LYS A 202 9.80 0.99 -3.04
N LYS A 203 10.46 1.00 -4.22
CA LYS A 203 11.92 0.86 -4.32
C LYS A 203 12.63 2.06 -3.65
N TYR A 204 12.14 3.27 -3.91
CA TYR A 204 12.65 4.48 -3.26
C TYR A 204 12.38 4.49 -1.75
N GLU A 205 11.18 4.07 -1.33
CA GLU A 205 10.82 3.98 0.09
C GLU A 205 11.79 3.06 0.85
N ALA A 206 12.08 1.88 0.29
CA ALA A 206 13.00 0.91 0.89
C ALA A 206 14.44 1.43 1.05
N ASP A 207 14.84 2.37 0.22
CA ASP A 207 16.19 2.97 0.25
C ASP A 207 16.28 4.22 1.15
N ARG A 208 15.19 4.67 1.79
CA ARG A 208 15.22 5.81 2.71
C ARG A 208 16.03 5.46 3.97
N PRO A 209 16.85 6.39 4.48
CA PRO A 209 17.76 6.10 5.60
C PRO A 209 17.03 5.76 6.91
N GLU A 210 15.81 6.25 7.11
CA GLU A 210 14.98 5.98 8.28
C GLU A 210 14.28 4.61 8.25
N MET A 211 14.32 3.86 7.12
CA MET A 211 13.70 2.55 6.97
C MET A 211 14.62 1.44 7.47
N ARG A 212 14.98 1.52 8.77
CA ARG A 212 15.91 0.64 9.48
C ARG A 212 15.47 0.39 10.92
N ALA A 213 14.17 0.25 11.18
CA ALA A 213 13.65 0.05 12.53
C ALA A 213 14.10 -1.29 13.15
N SER A 214 14.37 -2.30 12.31
CA SER A 214 14.94 -3.58 12.76
C SER A 214 16.40 -3.52 13.18
N GLY A 215 17.08 -2.39 13.03
CA GLY A 215 18.54 -2.27 13.16
C GLY A 215 19.30 -2.61 11.88
N TYR A 216 18.60 -3.19 10.89
CA TYR A 216 19.08 -3.49 9.54
C TYR A 216 18.28 -2.67 8.53
N LYS A 217 18.60 -2.79 7.23
CA LYS A 217 17.68 -2.31 6.18
C LYS A 217 16.42 -3.18 6.25
N ASP A 218 15.25 -2.57 6.49
CA ASP A 218 14.01 -3.33 6.73
C ASP A 218 13.59 -4.14 5.50
N ILE A 219 13.71 -3.55 4.29
CA ILE A 219 13.47 -4.21 3.00
C ILE A 219 14.72 -4.12 2.14
N ASP A 220 15.28 -5.26 1.75
CA ASP A 220 16.52 -5.30 0.96
C ASP A 220 16.24 -5.00 -0.52
N PHE A 221 15.25 -5.66 -1.11
CA PHE A 221 14.89 -5.52 -2.52
C PHE A 221 13.37 -5.38 -2.71
N VAL A 222 13.00 -4.58 -3.69
CA VAL A 222 11.60 -4.43 -4.14
C VAL A 222 11.52 -4.76 -5.61
N LEU A 223 10.71 -5.75 -5.95
CA LEU A 223 10.35 -6.11 -7.32
C LEU A 223 8.94 -5.60 -7.64
N THR A 224 8.72 -5.20 -8.86
CA THR A 224 7.39 -4.87 -9.38
C THR A 224 6.62 -6.13 -9.76
N THR A 225 5.31 -6.02 -9.97
CA THR A 225 4.49 -7.12 -10.52
C THR A 225 5.06 -7.62 -11.85
N ARG A 226 5.51 -6.71 -12.73
CA ARG A 226 6.16 -7.06 -14.01
C ARG A 226 7.47 -7.82 -13.81
N GLU A 227 8.30 -7.39 -12.86
CA GLU A 227 9.56 -8.08 -12.56
C GLU A 227 9.33 -9.50 -12.04
N LEU A 228 8.29 -9.72 -11.21
CA LEU A 228 7.90 -11.06 -10.79
C LEU A 228 7.48 -11.93 -11.98
N ALA A 229 6.68 -11.40 -12.91
CA ALA A 229 6.31 -12.13 -14.12
C ALA A 229 7.54 -12.51 -14.96
N VAL A 230 8.55 -11.65 -15.03
CA VAL A 230 9.85 -11.97 -15.67
C VAL A 230 10.56 -13.10 -14.94
N MET A 231 10.66 -13.08 -13.62
CA MET A 231 11.31 -14.14 -12.83
C MET A 231 10.60 -15.49 -13.00
N ILE A 232 9.26 -15.51 -13.00
CA ILE A 232 8.47 -16.73 -13.27
C ILE A 232 8.82 -17.33 -14.63
N LYS A 233 8.93 -16.48 -15.67
CA LYS A 233 9.33 -16.91 -17.02
C LYS A 233 10.78 -17.38 -17.07
N GLN A 234 11.70 -16.69 -16.39
CA GLN A 234 13.12 -17.09 -16.30
C GLN A 234 13.29 -18.44 -15.60
N ALA A 235 12.49 -18.72 -14.58
CA ALA A 235 12.48 -20.00 -13.87
C ALA A 235 11.86 -21.15 -14.70
N GLY A 236 11.26 -20.85 -15.86
CA GLY A 236 10.60 -21.87 -16.70
C GLY A 236 9.34 -22.46 -16.08
N ILE A 237 8.69 -21.72 -15.18
CA ILE A 237 7.49 -22.19 -14.45
C ILE A 237 6.28 -22.15 -15.37
N ASP A 238 5.60 -23.28 -15.54
CA ASP A 238 4.31 -23.36 -16.22
C ASP A 238 3.20 -22.87 -15.27
N PHE A 239 3.03 -21.54 -15.24
CA PHE A 239 2.12 -20.87 -14.32
C PHE A 239 0.66 -21.29 -14.51
N SER A 240 0.24 -21.62 -15.72
CA SER A 240 -1.13 -22.03 -16.02
C SER A 240 -1.52 -23.33 -15.34
N ASN A 241 -0.58 -24.26 -15.23
CA ASN A 241 -0.78 -25.59 -14.63
C ASN A 241 -0.38 -25.67 -13.14
N LEU A 242 -0.02 -24.55 -12.50
CA LEU A 242 0.27 -24.54 -11.07
C LEU A 242 -0.98 -24.84 -10.24
N GLU A 243 -0.82 -25.68 -9.23
CA GLU A 243 -1.78 -25.84 -8.14
C GLU A 243 -1.72 -24.62 -7.22
N SER A 244 -2.86 -24.29 -6.60
CA SER A 244 -2.92 -23.24 -5.60
C SER A 244 -2.22 -23.64 -4.30
N ALA A 245 -1.46 -22.74 -3.71
CA ALA A 245 -0.82 -22.88 -2.41
C ALA A 245 -1.23 -21.73 -1.48
N ASN A 246 -1.13 -21.95 -0.17
CA ASN A 246 -1.37 -20.93 0.84
C ASN A 246 -0.07 -20.24 1.23
N TYR A 247 -0.13 -19.02 1.74
CA TYR A 247 0.98 -18.36 2.41
C TYR A 247 1.49 -19.18 3.60
N ASP A 248 2.72 -18.92 4.02
CA ASP A 248 3.28 -19.54 5.21
C ASP A 248 2.68 -18.91 6.47
N SER A 249 2.52 -19.72 7.53
CA SER A 249 2.02 -19.25 8.82
C SER A 249 3.02 -18.30 9.51
N ILE A 250 2.50 -17.48 10.43
CA ILE A 250 3.15 -16.34 11.07
C ILE A 250 3.41 -15.24 10.02
N MET A 251 2.66 -14.16 10.08
CA MET A 251 2.65 -13.04 9.12
C MET A 251 2.14 -13.42 7.70
N GLY A 252 1.34 -14.47 7.58
CA GLY A 252 0.70 -14.89 6.33
C GLY A 252 -0.83 -14.86 6.37
N ASP A 253 -1.42 -14.76 7.56
CA ASP A 253 -2.87 -14.61 7.70
C ASP A 253 -3.28 -13.16 7.44
N SER A 254 -4.40 -12.99 6.75
CA SER A 254 -4.90 -11.68 6.32
C SER A 254 -6.42 -11.59 6.39
N THR A 255 -6.94 -10.37 6.30
CA THR A 255 -8.39 -10.11 6.26
C THR A 255 -8.80 -9.42 4.96
N GLY A 256 -10.11 -9.43 4.67
CA GLY A 256 -10.65 -8.69 3.54
C GLY A 256 -10.39 -7.18 3.65
N ALA A 257 -10.31 -6.64 4.87
CA ALA A 257 -9.93 -5.25 5.09
C ALA A 257 -8.52 -4.94 4.58
N ALA A 258 -7.57 -5.86 4.73
CA ALA A 258 -6.22 -5.70 4.19
C ALA A 258 -6.17 -5.80 2.66
N VAL A 259 -6.90 -6.74 2.09
CA VAL A 259 -6.97 -6.94 0.63
C VAL A 259 -7.43 -5.67 -0.09
N ILE A 260 -8.45 -4.97 0.44
CA ILE A 260 -8.99 -3.77 -0.20
C ILE A 260 -8.02 -2.58 -0.22
N PHE A 261 -6.89 -2.61 0.50
CA PHE A 261 -5.81 -1.62 0.37
C PHE A 261 -5.28 -1.50 -1.07
N GLY A 262 -5.47 -2.52 -1.88
CA GLY A 262 -5.14 -2.49 -3.30
C GLY A 262 -5.90 -1.44 -4.11
N ALA A 263 -7.08 -1.02 -3.65
CA ALA A 263 -7.96 -0.07 -4.31
C ALA A 263 -8.01 1.27 -3.60
N THR A 264 -8.27 2.36 -4.35
CA THR A 264 -8.52 3.69 -3.76
C THR A 264 -9.79 3.68 -2.92
N GLY A 265 -9.71 4.19 -1.72
CA GLY A 265 -10.77 4.16 -0.70
C GLY A 265 -10.72 2.93 0.20
N GLY A 266 -9.88 1.93 -0.15
CA GLY A 266 -9.78 0.69 0.63
C GLY A 266 -9.16 0.88 2.01
N VAL A 267 -8.16 1.74 2.14
CA VAL A 267 -7.57 2.07 3.45
C VAL A 267 -8.60 2.77 4.34
N MET A 268 -9.32 3.74 3.76
CA MET A 268 -10.39 4.45 4.47
C MET A 268 -11.51 3.49 4.91
N GLU A 269 -11.94 2.60 4.02
CA GLU A 269 -12.98 1.61 4.34
C GLU A 269 -12.51 0.65 5.44
N ALA A 270 -11.28 0.13 5.37
CA ALA A 270 -10.70 -0.73 6.39
C ALA A 270 -10.62 -0.02 7.76
N ALA A 271 -10.18 1.25 7.78
CA ALA A 271 -10.13 2.06 8.98
C ALA A 271 -11.52 2.30 9.59
N LEU A 272 -12.51 2.60 8.75
CA LEU A 272 -13.90 2.79 9.21
C LEU A 272 -14.52 1.51 9.77
N ARG A 273 -14.23 0.34 9.17
CA ARG A 273 -14.69 -0.95 9.70
C ARG A 273 -14.18 -1.18 11.13
N THR A 274 -12.89 -0.99 11.35
CA THR A 274 -12.26 -1.20 12.65
C THR A 274 -12.67 -0.12 13.66
N ALA A 275 -12.63 1.15 13.27
CA ALA A 275 -12.99 2.26 14.15
C ALA A 275 -14.45 2.17 14.64
N TYR A 276 -15.39 1.75 13.76
CA TYR A 276 -16.78 1.55 14.14
C TYR A 276 -16.92 0.58 15.30
N GLU A 277 -16.30 -0.60 15.23
CA GLU A 277 -16.41 -1.60 16.29
C GLU A 277 -15.70 -1.18 17.57
N ILE A 278 -14.52 -0.58 17.48
CA ILE A 278 -13.79 -0.07 18.64
C ILE A 278 -14.61 0.98 19.38
N VAL A 279 -15.24 1.90 18.66
CA VAL A 279 -15.94 3.04 19.24
C VAL A 279 -17.33 2.65 19.76
N THR A 280 -18.04 1.78 19.06
CA THR A 280 -19.44 1.44 19.40
C THR A 280 -19.60 0.11 20.14
N GLY A 281 -18.59 -0.76 20.13
CA GLY A 281 -18.67 -2.14 20.64
C GLY A 281 -19.67 -3.01 19.89
N ARG A 282 -20.13 -2.58 18.71
CA ARG A 282 -21.12 -3.27 17.89
C ARG A 282 -20.49 -3.77 16.60
N GLU A 283 -20.96 -4.91 16.13
CA GLU A 283 -20.54 -5.47 14.86
C GLU A 283 -20.81 -4.52 13.68
N VAL A 284 -19.87 -4.45 12.75
CA VAL A 284 -19.95 -3.61 11.55
C VAL A 284 -21.17 -3.97 10.70
N PRO A 285 -22.12 -3.06 10.51
CA PRO A 285 -23.26 -3.30 9.61
C PRO A 285 -22.82 -3.10 8.16
N PHE A 286 -22.13 -4.07 7.55
CA PHE A 286 -21.57 -3.96 6.18
C PHE A 286 -22.55 -3.41 5.14
N ALA A 287 -23.85 -3.73 5.26
CA ALA A 287 -24.89 -3.23 4.37
C ALA A 287 -25.27 -1.75 4.60
N ASN A 288 -24.98 -1.19 5.79
CA ASN A 288 -25.54 0.09 6.24
C ASN A 288 -24.48 1.13 6.70
N LEU A 289 -23.18 0.80 6.62
CA LEU A 289 -22.12 1.77 6.99
C LEU A 289 -22.00 2.95 6.03
N ASN A 290 -22.79 2.97 4.97
CA ASN A 290 -22.74 4.01 3.93
C ASN A 290 -21.33 4.27 3.39
N ILE A 291 -20.50 3.20 3.37
CA ILE A 291 -19.14 3.20 2.85
C ILE A 291 -19.09 3.23 1.31
N THR A 292 -20.21 2.98 0.67
CA THR A 292 -20.32 3.07 -0.80
C THR A 292 -19.74 4.36 -1.38
N PRO A 293 -19.87 5.56 -0.75
CA PRO A 293 -19.27 6.79 -1.25
C PRO A 293 -17.75 6.75 -1.35
N VAL A 294 -17.06 5.87 -0.61
CA VAL A 294 -15.58 5.81 -0.63
C VAL A 294 -15.04 4.85 -1.70
N ARG A 295 -15.90 4.06 -2.36
CA ARG A 295 -15.54 3.12 -3.43
C ARG A 295 -15.56 3.78 -4.82
N GLY A 296 -14.89 3.17 -5.80
CA GLY A 296 -14.94 3.57 -7.22
C GLY A 296 -13.75 4.40 -7.69
N LEU A 297 -13.78 4.76 -8.99
CA LEU A 297 -12.68 5.43 -9.69
C LEU A 297 -12.88 6.95 -9.84
N GLU A 298 -13.69 7.57 -9.02
CA GLU A 298 -13.76 9.03 -8.95
C GLU A 298 -12.50 9.59 -8.31
N GLY A 299 -11.99 10.68 -8.85
CA GLY A 299 -10.68 11.23 -8.47
C GLY A 299 -10.61 11.76 -7.04
N VAL A 300 -11.70 12.37 -6.57
CA VAL A 300 -11.92 12.82 -5.18
C VAL A 300 -13.28 12.31 -4.74
N LYS A 301 -13.34 11.75 -3.55
CA LYS A 301 -14.57 11.28 -2.91
C LYS A 301 -14.60 11.76 -1.48
N GLU A 302 -15.79 12.02 -0.97
CA GLU A 302 -16.01 12.53 0.38
C GLU A 302 -17.09 11.73 1.07
N ALA A 303 -16.95 11.55 2.38
CA ALA A 303 -17.97 10.94 3.20
C ALA A 303 -18.02 11.63 4.57
N THR A 304 -19.21 11.61 5.16
CA THR A 304 -19.43 12.03 6.54
C THR A 304 -19.99 10.86 7.32
N VAL A 305 -19.29 10.46 8.37
CA VAL A 305 -19.68 9.36 9.26
C VAL A 305 -20.17 9.97 10.55
N LYS A 306 -21.45 9.80 10.85
CA LYS A 306 -22.03 10.21 12.14
C LYS A 306 -21.74 9.11 13.17
N ILE A 307 -21.14 9.49 14.28
CA ILE A 307 -20.76 8.57 15.35
C ILE A 307 -21.88 8.54 16.39
N GLU A 308 -22.51 7.39 16.56
CA GLU A 308 -23.63 7.20 17.49
C GLU A 308 -23.53 5.87 18.23
N GLY A 309 -23.95 5.88 19.50
CA GLY A 309 -23.98 4.69 20.34
C GLY A 309 -22.61 4.27 20.82
N CYS A 310 -21.76 5.23 21.16
CA CYS A 310 -20.42 5.01 21.67
C CYS A 310 -20.42 4.26 23.00
N THR A 311 -19.41 3.41 23.20
CA THR A 311 -19.07 2.86 24.53
C THR A 311 -18.59 3.98 25.46
N ASP A 312 -18.51 3.69 26.76
CA ASP A 312 -18.15 4.70 27.76
C ASP A 312 -16.78 5.32 27.51
N ASP A 313 -15.81 4.54 27.04
CA ASP A 313 -14.45 4.99 26.72
C ASP A 313 -14.40 6.02 25.58
N TRP A 314 -15.39 5.97 24.68
CA TRP A 314 -15.49 6.81 23.49
C TRP A 314 -16.67 7.79 23.52
N LYS A 315 -17.29 7.96 24.67
CA LYS A 315 -18.49 8.80 24.84
C LYS A 315 -18.29 10.24 24.39
N PHE A 316 -17.06 10.74 24.39
CA PHE A 316 -16.72 12.08 23.89
C PHE A 316 -16.90 12.25 22.38
N LEU A 317 -17.05 11.15 21.62
CA LEU A 317 -17.35 11.15 20.18
C LEU A 317 -18.85 11.05 19.88
N GLU A 318 -19.71 10.85 20.89
CA GLU A 318 -21.16 10.69 20.68
C GLU A 318 -21.76 11.90 19.98
N GLY A 319 -22.42 11.67 18.85
CA GLY A 319 -23.01 12.70 18.01
C GLY A 319 -22.03 13.47 17.12
N ALA A 320 -20.72 13.17 17.18
CA ALA A 320 -19.74 13.82 16.34
C ALA A 320 -19.87 13.36 14.87
N GLU A 321 -19.54 14.24 13.94
CA GLU A 321 -19.45 13.95 12.51
C GLU A 321 -17.99 13.85 12.09
N LEU A 322 -17.54 12.64 11.73
CA LEU A 322 -16.21 12.41 11.15
C LEU A 322 -16.29 12.64 9.65
N LYS A 323 -15.68 13.72 9.17
CA LYS A 323 -15.59 14.04 7.75
C LYS A 323 -14.29 13.50 7.18
N VAL A 324 -14.40 12.70 6.12
CA VAL A 324 -13.27 12.03 5.48
C VAL A 324 -13.24 12.34 3.99
N ALA A 325 -12.03 12.30 3.40
CA ALA A 325 -11.87 12.41 1.96
C ALA A 325 -10.90 11.36 1.44
N ILE A 326 -11.09 10.96 0.19
CA ILE A 326 -10.22 10.05 -0.53
C ILE A 326 -9.82 10.70 -1.84
N ALA A 327 -8.52 10.76 -2.13
CA ALA A 327 -8.00 11.25 -3.39
C ALA A 327 -7.02 10.26 -4.01
N HIS A 328 -7.14 10.02 -5.31
CA HIS A 328 -6.16 9.26 -6.05
C HIS A 328 -5.63 10.02 -7.26
N GLY A 329 -4.33 9.84 -7.54
CA GLY A 329 -3.62 10.66 -8.51
C GLY A 329 -3.19 12.01 -7.91
N LEU A 330 -1.94 12.40 -8.15
CA LEU A 330 -1.35 13.59 -7.51
C LEU A 330 -1.99 14.92 -7.91
N VAL A 331 -2.74 14.97 -9.01
CA VAL A 331 -3.53 16.14 -9.39
C VAL A 331 -4.66 16.36 -8.39
N ASN A 332 -5.40 15.30 -8.08
CA ASN A 332 -6.50 15.31 -7.10
C ASN A 332 -5.99 15.57 -5.68
N ALA A 333 -4.86 14.92 -5.31
CA ALA A 333 -4.17 15.22 -4.05
C ALA A 333 -3.84 16.71 -3.91
N ASN A 334 -3.40 17.35 -5.02
CA ASN A 334 -3.12 18.76 -5.04
C ASN A 334 -4.37 19.64 -4.80
N THR A 335 -5.54 19.20 -5.23
CA THR A 335 -6.81 19.92 -4.98
C THR A 335 -7.11 19.92 -3.48
N ILE A 336 -7.08 18.76 -2.83
CA ILE A 336 -7.27 18.65 -1.38
C ILE A 336 -6.23 19.51 -0.61
N MET A 337 -4.97 19.43 -1.02
CA MET A 337 -3.91 20.19 -0.36
C MET A 337 -4.07 21.70 -0.50
N ALA A 338 -4.64 22.18 -1.61
CA ALA A 338 -4.94 23.61 -1.78
C ALA A 338 -6.02 24.05 -0.77
N GLU A 339 -7.09 23.27 -0.59
CA GLU A 339 -8.14 23.56 0.40
C GLU A 339 -7.59 23.56 1.83
N VAL A 340 -6.70 22.59 2.16
CA VAL A 340 -6.04 22.52 3.47
C VAL A 340 -5.17 23.75 3.71
N ARG A 341 -4.38 24.16 2.70
CA ARG A 341 -3.52 25.35 2.79
C ARG A 341 -4.32 26.66 2.95
N GLU A 342 -5.50 26.74 2.34
CA GLU A 342 -6.41 27.87 2.48
C GLU A 342 -7.22 27.87 3.78
N GLY A 343 -7.05 26.84 4.63
CA GLY A 343 -7.82 26.68 5.88
C GLY A 343 -9.31 26.39 5.65
N LYS A 344 -9.67 25.88 4.47
CA LYS A 344 -11.06 25.59 4.07
C LYS A 344 -11.42 24.10 4.18
N SER A 345 -10.44 23.22 4.44
CA SER A 345 -10.67 21.79 4.53
C SER A 345 -11.55 21.44 5.74
N PRO A 346 -12.66 20.75 5.54
CA PRO A 346 -13.52 20.30 6.64
C PRO A 346 -13.13 18.92 7.20
N TYR A 347 -12.11 18.27 6.61
CA TYR A 347 -11.82 16.86 6.85
C TYR A 347 -11.02 16.63 8.12
N HIS A 348 -11.27 15.48 8.75
CA HIS A 348 -10.51 14.98 9.90
C HIS A 348 -9.47 13.95 9.46
N PHE A 349 -9.81 13.09 8.47
CA PHE A 349 -8.93 12.08 7.94
C PHE A 349 -9.01 12.01 6.42
N VAL A 350 -7.85 11.88 5.75
CA VAL A 350 -7.77 11.89 4.29
C VAL A 350 -6.86 10.77 3.80
N GLU A 351 -7.40 9.89 2.96
CA GLU A 351 -6.63 8.91 2.21
C GLU A 351 -6.11 9.54 0.93
N ILE A 352 -4.79 9.43 0.69
CA ILE A 352 -4.18 9.86 -0.58
C ILE A 352 -3.37 8.74 -1.21
N MET A 353 -3.76 8.34 -2.41
CA MET A 353 -3.04 7.41 -3.27
C MET A 353 -2.40 8.14 -4.45
N ALA A 354 -1.08 7.98 -4.64
CA ALA A 354 -0.36 8.66 -5.73
C ALA A 354 -0.80 8.22 -7.14
N CYS A 355 -1.23 6.96 -7.29
CA CYS A 355 -1.55 6.35 -8.57
C CYS A 355 -3.05 6.40 -8.89
N PRO A 356 -3.44 6.44 -10.18
CA PRO A 356 -4.83 6.38 -10.59
C PRO A 356 -5.53 5.07 -10.18
N GLY A 357 -6.56 5.17 -9.36
CA GLY A 357 -7.30 4.02 -8.84
C GLY A 357 -6.66 3.33 -7.62
N GLY A 358 -5.55 3.85 -7.11
CA GLY A 358 -4.78 3.22 -6.04
C GLY A 358 -3.68 2.29 -6.54
N CYS A 359 -3.33 1.28 -5.74
CA CYS A 359 -2.26 0.34 -6.04
C CYS A 359 -2.54 -0.52 -7.29
N ILE A 360 -3.81 -0.80 -7.60
CA ILE A 360 -4.22 -1.53 -8.83
C ILE A 360 -3.80 -0.79 -10.12
N GLY A 361 -3.60 0.53 -10.07
CA GLY A 361 -3.07 1.35 -11.17
C GLY A 361 -1.61 1.76 -10.97
N GLY A 362 -0.88 1.05 -10.13
CA GLY A 362 0.52 1.34 -9.79
C GLY A 362 1.47 1.33 -10.97
N GLY A 363 2.57 2.07 -10.84
CA GLY A 363 3.59 2.19 -11.90
C GLY A 363 4.38 0.91 -12.17
N GLY A 364 4.24 -0.12 -11.33
CA GLY A 364 4.85 -1.45 -11.49
C GLY A 364 3.89 -2.54 -11.97
N GLN A 365 2.62 -2.18 -12.25
CA GLN A 365 1.60 -3.11 -12.76
C GLN A 365 1.79 -3.41 -14.25
N PRO A 366 1.22 -4.52 -14.79
CA PRO A 366 1.26 -4.86 -16.20
C PRO A 366 0.80 -3.74 -17.14
N ILE A 367 1.36 -3.75 -18.35
CA ILE A 367 1.08 -2.80 -19.44
C ILE A 367 0.46 -3.59 -20.60
N PRO A 368 -0.60 -3.05 -21.24
CA PRO A 368 -1.19 -1.71 -21.11
C PRO A 368 -2.10 -1.55 -19.88
N THR A 369 -2.43 -0.31 -19.53
CA THR A 369 -3.40 0.01 -18.49
C THR A 369 -4.47 0.97 -19.03
N SER A 370 -5.73 0.72 -18.66
CA SER A 370 -6.90 1.54 -19.02
C SER A 370 -7.79 1.76 -17.78
N LYS A 371 -8.84 2.55 -17.93
CA LYS A 371 -9.87 2.68 -16.88
C LYS A 371 -10.59 1.35 -16.66
N GLU A 372 -10.90 0.64 -17.73
CA GLU A 372 -11.56 -0.68 -17.70
C GLU A 372 -10.72 -1.73 -17.00
N ILE A 373 -9.44 -1.86 -17.37
CA ILE A 373 -8.49 -2.79 -16.71
C ILE A 373 -8.44 -2.50 -15.20
N ARG A 374 -8.34 -1.22 -14.81
CA ARG A 374 -8.34 -0.87 -13.38
C ARG A 374 -9.66 -1.21 -12.70
N GLN A 375 -10.80 -1.07 -13.41
CA GLN A 375 -12.10 -1.46 -12.86
C GLN A 375 -12.14 -2.97 -12.61
N ASN A 376 -11.72 -3.79 -13.57
CA ASN A 376 -11.68 -5.24 -13.40
C ASN A 376 -10.81 -5.66 -12.21
N ARG A 377 -9.65 -5.02 -12.04
CA ARG A 377 -8.78 -5.26 -10.87
C ARG A 377 -9.43 -4.84 -9.55
N ILE A 378 -10.18 -3.72 -9.51
CA ILE A 378 -10.94 -3.28 -8.31
C ILE A 378 -12.02 -4.29 -7.98
N ASP A 379 -12.80 -4.70 -8.97
CA ASP A 379 -13.91 -5.65 -8.79
C ASP A 379 -13.40 -6.98 -8.24
N ALA A 380 -12.24 -7.44 -8.70
CA ALA A 380 -11.56 -8.63 -8.19
C ALA A 380 -11.10 -8.47 -6.73
N ILE A 381 -10.53 -7.32 -6.36
CA ILE A 381 -10.12 -7.00 -4.98
C ILE A 381 -11.33 -7.05 -4.03
N TYR A 382 -12.43 -6.39 -4.38
CA TYR A 382 -13.63 -6.40 -3.54
C TYR A 382 -14.32 -7.77 -3.52
N SER A 383 -14.30 -8.50 -4.64
CA SER A 383 -14.78 -9.88 -4.67
C SER A 383 -13.95 -10.80 -3.75
N GLU A 384 -12.63 -10.59 -3.62
CA GLU A 384 -11.81 -11.35 -2.69
C GLU A 384 -12.22 -11.04 -1.24
N ASP A 385 -12.34 -9.75 -0.87
CA ASP A 385 -12.84 -9.33 0.46
C ASP A 385 -14.19 -9.98 0.81
N GLU A 386 -15.14 -9.98 -0.13
CA GLU A 386 -16.48 -10.55 0.09
C GLU A 386 -16.47 -12.05 0.37
N HIS A 387 -15.49 -12.78 -0.14
CA HIS A 387 -15.35 -14.23 0.07
C HIS A 387 -14.45 -14.60 1.26
N MET A 388 -13.76 -13.65 1.88
CA MET A 388 -12.95 -13.91 3.06
C MET A 388 -13.81 -14.08 4.31
N VAL A 389 -13.41 -15.03 5.16
CA VAL A 389 -14.07 -15.29 6.47
C VAL A 389 -13.81 -14.12 7.42
N LEU A 390 -12.56 -13.63 7.45
CA LEU A 390 -12.16 -12.48 8.25
C LEU A 390 -12.18 -11.24 7.35
N ARG A 391 -12.94 -10.23 7.76
CA ARG A 391 -13.13 -9.02 6.94
C ARG A 391 -12.76 -7.73 7.67
N LYS A 392 -12.20 -7.83 8.86
CA LYS A 392 -11.85 -6.70 9.72
C LYS A 392 -10.45 -6.88 10.25
N SER A 393 -9.65 -5.82 10.23
CA SER A 393 -8.22 -5.89 10.59
C SER A 393 -7.98 -6.34 12.03
N HIS A 394 -8.84 -5.96 12.96
CA HIS A 394 -8.73 -6.34 14.37
C HIS A 394 -9.10 -7.81 14.67
N ASP A 395 -9.64 -8.53 13.68
CA ASP A 395 -9.90 -9.97 13.78
C ASP A 395 -8.71 -10.83 13.28
N ASN A 396 -7.65 -10.21 12.72
CA ASN A 396 -6.49 -10.95 12.22
C ASN A 396 -5.75 -11.67 13.36
N PRO A 397 -5.68 -13.02 13.35
CA PRO A 397 -5.09 -13.78 14.44
C PRO A 397 -3.58 -13.53 14.60
N ASP A 398 -2.86 -13.33 13.49
CA ASP A 398 -1.42 -13.05 13.52
C ASP A 398 -1.14 -11.67 14.12
N VAL A 399 -1.97 -10.66 13.84
CA VAL A 399 -1.87 -9.34 14.45
C VAL A 399 -2.19 -9.40 15.95
N ILE A 400 -3.25 -10.14 16.32
CA ILE A 400 -3.59 -10.36 17.74
C ILE A 400 -2.46 -11.05 18.48
N ALA A 401 -1.84 -12.06 17.87
CA ALA A 401 -0.71 -12.79 18.45
C ALA A 401 0.51 -11.86 18.61
N LEU A 402 0.81 -11.04 17.60
CA LEU A 402 1.90 -10.05 17.65
C LEU A 402 1.76 -9.14 18.87
N TYR A 403 0.61 -8.53 19.10
CA TYR A 403 0.38 -7.63 20.25
C TYR A 403 0.46 -8.33 21.62
N LYS A 404 0.30 -9.65 21.67
CA LYS A 404 0.43 -10.41 22.92
C LYS A 404 1.87 -10.81 23.22
N GLU A 405 2.68 -10.99 22.20
CA GLU A 405 3.97 -11.65 22.31
C GLU A 405 5.18 -10.71 22.09
N PHE A 406 4.95 -9.55 21.51
CA PHE A 406 5.98 -8.59 21.12
C PHE A 406 5.69 -7.18 21.65
#